data_16ed7d242a9729bc5a779e891db5fd03
#
_entry.id   16ed7d242a9729bc5a779e891db5fd03
#
_cell.length_a   1.000
_cell.length_b   1.000
_cell.length_c   1.000
_cell.angle_alpha   90.00
_cell.angle_beta   90.00
_cell.angle_gamma   90.00
#
_symmetry.space_group_name_H-M   'P 1'
#
loop_
_entity.id
_entity.type
_entity.pdbx_description
1 polymer ?
#
loop_
_entity_poly.entity_id
_entity_poly.type
_entity_poly.pdbx_seq_one_letter_code
_entity_poly.pdbx_strand_id
1 'polypeptide(L)'
;MFPVAPAEPTQGGGWLRGALRVRLKHRWVGFEGIVASGKTTQARLLADNLKSAAEVVPEFGNHELGHYLSSYGSPGMRLTPEGTESSYVRHLLALSSHMQKLRNTARSRNTLLDVATLTDAAFALADLPEAAAQELRPVMRSAVDFFVELVRPPARRGVLIYLDCEPEVAAERLARRNDAEVSTEQIDFLGRMHDAYEYLLSGRRDFVRVDANRGIAEVASDVRAHVRM
;
A
#
# COMPACT_ATOMS: atom_id res chain seq x y z
N MET A 1 26.12 -1.26 28.59
CA MET A 1 25.04 -2.12 29.07
C MET A 1 24.41 -1.41 30.25
N PHE A 2 23.35 -0.62 30.01
CA PHE A 2 22.61 0.09 31.07
C PHE A 2 21.27 -0.58 31.27
N PRO A 3 20.85 -0.85 32.49
CA PRO A 3 19.56 -1.47 32.77
C PRO A 3 18.44 -0.44 32.62
N VAL A 4 17.44 -0.76 31.82
CA VAL A 4 16.19 -0.01 31.71
C VAL A 4 15.26 -0.49 32.81
N ALA A 5 14.85 0.41 33.69
CA ALA A 5 13.88 0.13 34.74
C ALA A 5 12.47 -0.07 34.15
N PRO A 6 11.65 -0.98 34.68
CA PRO A 6 10.29 -1.15 34.23
C PRO A 6 9.39 0.01 34.73
N ALA A 7 8.60 0.56 33.79
CA ALA A 7 7.59 1.56 34.08
C ALA A 7 6.40 0.92 34.83
N GLU A 8 6.00 1.50 35.94
CA GLU A 8 4.83 1.09 36.71
C GLU A 8 3.51 1.34 35.94
N PRO A 9 2.51 0.47 36.06
CA PRO A 9 1.22 0.69 35.45
C PRO A 9 0.41 1.72 36.27
N THR A 10 0.12 2.85 35.62
CA THR A 10 -0.84 3.84 36.16
C THR A 10 -2.25 3.25 36.12
N GLN A 11 -2.78 2.96 37.31
CA GLN A 11 -4.20 2.74 37.50
C GLN A 11 -4.94 4.08 37.33
N GLY A 12 -5.83 4.15 36.35
CA GLY A 12 -6.64 5.33 36.10
C GLY A 12 -7.78 5.11 35.11
N GLY A 13 -9.01 4.99 35.61
CA GLY A 13 -10.18 5.41 34.87
C GLY A 13 -11.00 4.34 34.16
N GLY A 14 -11.86 3.64 34.89
CA GLY A 14 -13.05 2.98 34.33
C GLY A 14 -14.04 4.02 33.82
N TRP A 15 -14.15 4.19 32.55
CA TRP A 15 -15.27 4.77 31.77
C TRP A 15 -15.05 4.41 30.30
N LEU A 16 -15.77 3.45 29.78
CA LEU A 16 -16.20 3.23 28.41
C LEU A 16 -16.41 1.72 28.12
N ARG A 17 -17.26 1.09 28.92
CA ARG A 17 -17.91 -0.17 28.51
C ARG A 17 -19.06 0.20 27.55
N GLY A 18 -18.78 0.29 26.26
CA GLY A 18 -19.77 0.64 25.26
C GLY A 18 -19.17 0.86 23.87
N ALA A 19 -17.95 0.41 23.62
CA ALA A 19 -17.35 0.53 22.32
C ALA A 19 -18.06 -0.45 21.38
N LEU A 20 -18.98 0.06 20.54
CA LEU A 20 -19.50 -0.61 19.38
C LEU A 20 -18.35 -1.31 18.66
N ARG A 21 -18.39 -2.65 18.59
CA ARG A 21 -17.43 -3.42 17.78
C ARG A 21 -17.67 -3.04 16.32
N VAL A 22 -16.87 -2.18 15.79
CA VAL A 22 -16.89 -1.85 14.38
C VAL A 22 -16.55 -3.15 13.63
N ARG A 23 -17.51 -3.67 12.86
CA ARG A 23 -17.29 -4.81 11.97
C ARG A 23 -16.87 -4.26 10.61
N LEU A 24 -15.83 -4.84 10.03
CA LEU A 24 -15.51 -4.58 8.63
C LEU A 24 -16.55 -5.29 7.75
N LYS A 25 -17.06 -4.57 6.75
CA LYS A 25 -17.86 -5.14 5.65
C LYS A 25 -17.02 -6.14 4.84
N HIS A 26 -15.72 -5.90 4.79
CA HIS A 26 -14.75 -6.65 4.01
C HIS A 26 -13.80 -7.41 4.94
N ARG A 27 -13.40 -8.61 4.56
CA ARG A 27 -12.43 -9.41 5.31
C ARG A 27 -10.99 -8.95 5.10
N TRP A 28 -10.71 -8.29 4.00
CA TRP A 28 -9.44 -7.63 3.76
C TRP A 28 -9.67 -6.28 3.07
N VAL A 29 -8.78 -5.35 3.35
CA VAL A 29 -8.72 -4.03 2.72
C VAL A 29 -7.29 -3.85 2.23
N GLY A 30 -7.11 -3.63 0.93
CA GLY A 30 -5.83 -3.33 0.34
C GLY A 30 -5.74 -1.85 -0.02
N PHE A 31 -4.59 -1.24 0.25
CA PHE A 31 -4.30 0.13 -0.12
C PHE A 31 -3.37 0.17 -1.32
N GLU A 32 -3.71 1.01 -2.27
CA GLU A 32 -2.97 1.28 -3.50
C GLU A 32 -2.76 2.78 -3.65
N GLY A 33 -1.78 3.16 -4.45
CA GLY A 33 -1.47 4.56 -4.74
C GLY A 33 0.03 4.80 -4.87
N ILE A 34 0.40 5.96 -5.40
CA ILE A 34 1.80 6.33 -5.59
C ILE A 34 2.57 6.44 -4.27
N VAL A 35 3.89 6.55 -4.34
CA VAL A 35 4.74 6.80 -3.16
C VAL A 35 4.27 8.06 -2.45
N ALA A 36 4.26 8.05 -1.11
CA ALA A 36 3.77 9.14 -0.26
C ALA A 36 2.27 9.50 -0.38
N SER A 37 1.44 8.72 -1.09
CA SER A 37 -0.02 8.92 -1.11
C SER A 37 -0.71 8.70 0.25
N GLY A 38 -0.03 8.08 1.23
CA GLY A 38 -0.54 7.88 2.59
C GLY A 38 -1.00 6.46 2.91
N LYS A 39 -0.72 5.45 2.10
CA LYS A 39 -1.14 4.05 2.29
C LYS A 39 -0.89 3.54 3.71
N THR A 40 0.34 3.56 4.16
CA THR A 40 0.75 3.11 5.50
C THR A 40 0.03 3.87 6.61
N THR A 41 -0.15 5.18 6.44
CA THR A 41 -0.87 6.02 7.42
C THR A 41 -2.32 5.60 7.53
N GLN A 42 -3.00 5.43 6.40
CA GLN A 42 -4.42 5.04 6.39
C GLN A 42 -4.63 3.59 6.87
N ALA A 43 -3.74 2.67 6.53
CA ALA A 43 -3.78 1.31 7.04
C ALA A 43 -3.68 1.28 8.58
N ARG A 44 -2.74 2.03 9.15
CA ARG A 44 -2.56 2.14 10.61
C ARG A 44 -3.76 2.80 11.28
N LEU A 45 -4.23 3.94 10.77
CA LEU A 45 -5.41 4.61 11.33
C LEU A 45 -6.66 3.74 11.27
N LEU A 46 -6.82 2.94 10.24
CA LEU A 46 -7.91 1.99 10.15
C LEU A 46 -7.74 0.85 11.18
N ALA A 47 -6.53 0.31 11.35
CA ALA A 47 -6.23 -0.71 12.35
C ALA A 47 -6.52 -0.23 13.78
N ASP A 48 -6.09 0.98 14.13
CA ASP A 48 -6.33 1.59 15.43
C ASP A 48 -7.83 1.73 15.72
N ASN A 49 -8.61 2.09 14.71
CA ASN A 49 -10.08 2.17 14.83
C ASN A 49 -10.74 0.81 14.99
N LEU A 50 -10.12 -0.27 14.55
CA LEU A 50 -10.64 -1.64 14.65
C LEU A 50 -10.24 -2.36 15.93
N LYS A 51 -9.46 -1.72 16.82
CA LYS A 51 -9.09 -2.21 18.16
C LYS A 51 -8.63 -3.66 18.14
N SER A 52 -7.50 -3.95 17.55
CA SER A 52 -6.90 -5.30 17.45
C SER A 52 -7.71 -6.37 16.67
N ALA A 53 -8.83 -5.99 16.05
CA ALA A 53 -9.60 -6.92 15.22
C ALA A 53 -9.03 -7.10 13.80
N ALA A 54 -8.00 -6.35 13.44
CA ALA A 54 -7.36 -6.39 12.13
C ALA A 54 -5.83 -6.45 12.26
N GLU A 55 -5.21 -7.19 11.35
CA GLU A 55 -3.77 -7.27 11.19
C GLU A 55 -3.34 -6.36 10.03
N VAL A 56 -2.36 -5.48 10.29
CA VAL A 56 -1.70 -4.71 9.22
C VAL A 56 -0.53 -5.52 8.70
N VAL A 57 -0.61 -5.87 7.43
CA VAL A 57 0.46 -6.56 6.73
C VAL A 57 1.26 -5.55 5.93
N PRO A 58 2.55 -5.35 6.24
CA PRO A 58 3.40 -4.37 5.56
C PRO A 58 3.60 -4.70 4.08
N GLU A 59 4.15 -3.75 3.33
CA GLU A 59 4.34 -3.83 1.89
C GLU A 59 4.89 -5.17 1.41
N PHE A 60 5.99 -5.63 1.97
CA PHE A 60 6.60 -6.91 1.58
C PHE A 60 6.20 -8.11 2.45
N GLY A 61 5.30 -7.92 3.42
CA GLY A 61 4.85 -8.97 4.33
C GLY A 61 5.86 -9.28 5.46
N ASN A 62 5.44 -10.16 6.37
CA ASN A 62 6.22 -10.59 7.53
C ASN A 62 6.81 -11.98 7.28
N HIS A 63 7.71 -12.12 6.32
CA HIS A 63 8.41 -13.35 5.97
C HIS A 63 9.84 -13.04 5.48
N GLU A 64 10.70 -14.05 5.39
CA GLU A 64 12.13 -13.84 5.11
C GLU A 64 12.42 -13.01 3.86
N LEU A 65 11.77 -13.33 2.74
CA LEU A 65 11.92 -12.56 1.50
C LEU A 65 11.43 -11.11 1.69
N GLY A 66 10.34 -10.90 2.44
CA GLY A 66 9.82 -9.57 2.74
C GLY A 66 10.78 -8.76 3.61
N HIS A 67 11.38 -9.38 4.63
CA HIS A 67 12.41 -8.73 5.45
C HIS A 67 13.66 -8.38 4.65
N TYR A 68 14.08 -9.28 3.76
CA TYR A 68 15.19 -9.04 2.83
C TYR A 68 14.90 -7.82 1.94
N LEU A 69 13.76 -7.77 1.27
CA LEU A 69 13.36 -6.64 0.42
C LEU A 69 13.26 -5.33 1.19
N SER A 70 12.71 -5.38 2.41
CA SER A 70 12.61 -4.19 3.28
C SER A 70 13.99 -3.65 3.69
N SER A 71 15.01 -4.52 3.85
CA SER A 71 16.37 -4.11 4.22
C SER A 71 17.11 -3.37 3.11
N TYR A 72 16.73 -3.59 1.86
CA TYR A 72 17.28 -2.85 0.71
C TYR A 72 16.61 -1.49 0.48
N GLY A 73 15.65 -1.14 1.31
CA GLY A 73 14.79 0.02 1.15
C GLY A 73 13.67 -0.28 0.16
N SER A 74 12.58 0.46 0.24
CA SER A 74 11.53 0.39 -0.79
C SER A 74 12.16 0.65 -2.16
N PRO A 75 11.88 -0.17 -3.17
CA PRO A 75 12.41 0.04 -4.52
C PRO A 75 12.24 1.49 -5.04
N GLY A 76 11.16 2.17 -4.60
CA GLY A 76 10.89 3.58 -4.92
C GLY A 76 11.77 4.61 -4.23
N MET A 77 12.60 4.23 -3.26
CA MET A 77 13.50 5.19 -2.60
C MET A 77 14.88 5.27 -3.23
N ARG A 78 15.28 4.29 -3.99
CA ARG A 78 16.49 4.36 -4.82
C ARG A 78 16.09 4.65 -6.26
N LEU A 79 15.71 5.87 -6.52
CA LEU A 79 15.51 6.42 -7.87
C LEU A 79 16.86 6.66 -8.56
N THR A 80 17.84 5.78 -8.36
CA THR A 80 19.04 5.76 -9.14
C THR A 80 18.87 4.79 -10.29
N PRO A 81 19.19 5.17 -11.52
CA PRO A 81 19.16 4.30 -12.68
C PRO A 81 20.31 3.29 -12.63
N GLU A 82 20.26 2.36 -11.70
CA GLU A 82 21.10 1.18 -11.73
C GLU A 82 20.44 0.15 -12.64
N GLY A 83 20.97 0.05 -13.83
CA GLY A 83 20.77 -0.96 -14.86
C GLY A 83 19.40 -1.66 -14.93
N THR A 84 18.79 -1.64 -16.09
CA THR A 84 17.48 -2.24 -16.42
C THR A 84 17.31 -3.67 -15.91
N GLU A 85 18.39 -4.48 -15.92
CA GLU A 85 18.34 -5.88 -15.45
C GLU A 85 18.12 -6.02 -13.96
N SER A 86 18.68 -5.14 -13.12
CA SER A 86 18.49 -5.18 -11.68
C SER A 86 17.06 -4.77 -11.27
N SER A 87 16.41 -3.94 -12.07
CA SER A 87 15.01 -3.54 -11.88
C SER A 87 14.07 -4.73 -12.07
N TYR A 88 14.20 -5.51 -13.16
CA TYR A 88 13.36 -6.69 -13.39
C TYR A 88 13.46 -7.72 -12.28
N VAL A 89 14.65 -8.02 -11.80
CA VAL A 89 14.85 -8.98 -10.70
C VAL A 89 14.17 -8.48 -9.44
N ARG A 90 14.28 -7.20 -9.12
CA ARG A 90 13.59 -6.59 -7.95
C ARG A 90 12.07 -6.71 -8.07
N HIS A 91 11.49 -6.41 -9.24
CA HIS A 91 10.05 -6.53 -9.46
C HIS A 91 9.56 -7.97 -9.35
N LEU A 92 10.32 -8.93 -9.88
CA LEU A 92 9.99 -10.36 -9.73
C LEU A 92 10.05 -10.80 -8.25
N LEU A 93 11.04 -10.33 -7.50
CA LEU A 93 11.15 -10.62 -6.06
C LEU A 93 10.01 -9.95 -5.28
N ALA A 94 9.68 -8.70 -5.58
CA ALA A 94 8.56 -8.00 -4.96
C ALA A 94 7.24 -8.72 -5.24
N LEU A 95 7.00 -9.11 -6.49
CA LEU A 95 5.83 -9.88 -6.89
C LEU A 95 5.76 -11.23 -6.16
N SER A 96 6.88 -11.96 -6.05
CA SER A 96 6.96 -13.21 -5.31
C SER A 96 6.67 -13.02 -3.82
N SER A 97 7.17 -11.92 -3.25
CA SER A 97 6.89 -11.52 -1.86
C SER A 97 5.39 -11.23 -1.66
N HIS A 98 4.76 -10.51 -2.58
CA HIS A 98 3.33 -10.24 -2.52
C HIS A 98 2.50 -11.52 -2.65
N MET A 99 2.87 -12.46 -3.52
CA MET A 99 2.20 -13.75 -3.62
C MET A 99 2.25 -14.53 -2.30
N GLN A 100 3.40 -14.57 -1.66
CA GLN A 100 3.56 -15.22 -0.36
C GLN A 100 2.76 -14.51 0.74
N LYS A 101 2.78 -13.17 0.76
CA LYS A 101 1.97 -12.33 1.63
C LYS A 101 0.48 -12.67 1.51
N LEU A 102 -0.04 -12.70 0.30
CA LEU A 102 -1.45 -12.99 0.02
C LEU A 102 -1.84 -14.40 0.45
N ARG A 103 -0.97 -15.39 0.18
CA ARG A 103 -1.16 -16.78 0.61
C ARG A 103 -1.24 -16.90 2.15
N ASN A 104 -0.41 -16.15 2.86
CA ASN A 104 -0.39 -16.15 4.33
C ASN A 104 -1.60 -15.41 4.90
N THR A 105 -1.96 -14.27 4.30
CA THR A 105 -3.09 -13.41 4.68
C THR A 105 -4.44 -14.12 4.49
N ALA A 106 -4.55 -15.02 3.53
CA ALA A 106 -5.77 -15.78 3.30
C ALA A 106 -6.27 -16.55 4.53
N ARG A 107 -5.45 -16.68 5.56
CA ARG A 107 -5.75 -17.40 6.82
C ARG A 107 -6.19 -16.50 7.97
N SER A 108 -5.95 -15.20 7.91
CA SER A 108 -6.31 -14.26 8.98
C SER A 108 -7.74 -13.73 8.87
N ARG A 109 -8.32 -13.24 9.98
CA ARG A 109 -9.75 -12.90 10.06
C ARG A 109 -10.08 -11.54 9.43
N ASN A 110 -9.26 -10.54 9.66
CA ASN A 110 -9.38 -9.21 9.08
C ASN A 110 -7.98 -8.72 8.76
N THR A 111 -7.73 -8.38 7.52
CA THR A 111 -6.38 -8.01 7.08
C THR A 111 -6.40 -6.68 6.38
N LEU A 112 -5.47 -5.83 6.74
CA LEU A 112 -5.18 -4.57 6.09
C LEU A 112 -3.85 -4.72 5.36
N LEU A 113 -3.87 -4.64 4.04
CA LEU A 113 -2.66 -4.69 3.23
C LEU A 113 -2.18 -3.25 3.00
N ASP A 114 -1.03 -2.89 3.54
CA ASP A 114 -0.42 -1.56 3.37
C ASP A 114 -0.18 -1.25 1.88
N VAL A 115 0.26 -2.26 1.14
CA VAL A 115 0.31 -2.25 -0.33
C VAL A 115 -0.32 -3.55 -0.82
N ALA A 116 -1.15 -3.51 -1.84
CA ALA A 116 -1.76 -4.70 -2.40
C ALA A 116 -0.98 -5.19 -3.64
N THR A 117 -1.57 -5.21 -4.83
CA THR A 117 -0.97 -5.89 -5.98
C THR A 117 -0.64 -4.98 -7.15
N LEU A 118 -1.28 -3.81 -7.22
CA LEU A 118 -1.09 -2.89 -8.35
C LEU A 118 0.18 -2.06 -8.22
N THR A 119 0.64 -1.81 -7.00
CA THR A 119 1.81 -0.95 -6.75
C THR A 119 3.05 -1.44 -7.50
N ASP A 120 3.33 -2.75 -7.48
CA ASP A 120 4.50 -3.29 -8.18
C ASP A 120 4.40 -3.14 -9.70
N ALA A 121 3.20 -3.37 -10.26
CA ALA A 121 2.96 -3.21 -11.69
C ALA A 121 3.06 -1.74 -12.10
N ALA A 122 2.49 -0.82 -11.32
CA ALA A 122 2.59 0.61 -11.57
C ALA A 122 4.04 1.10 -11.47
N PHE A 123 4.76 0.63 -10.46
CA PHE A 123 6.17 0.93 -10.28
C PHE A 123 7.01 0.42 -11.45
N ALA A 124 6.81 -0.84 -11.87
CA ALA A 124 7.52 -1.42 -13.01
C ALA A 124 7.28 -0.62 -14.30
N LEU A 125 6.03 -0.23 -14.57
CA LEU A 125 5.70 0.60 -15.73
C LEU A 125 6.33 2.00 -15.66
N ALA A 126 6.41 2.59 -14.47
CA ALA A 126 7.01 3.91 -14.27
C ALA A 126 8.54 3.91 -14.38
N ASP A 127 9.18 2.78 -14.06
CA ASP A 127 10.65 2.62 -14.07
C ASP A 127 11.20 2.33 -15.49
N LEU A 128 10.32 1.95 -16.42
CA LEU A 128 10.70 1.64 -17.79
C LEU A 128 10.75 2.88 -18.69
N PRO A 129 11.59 2.87 -19.74
CA PRO A 129 11.47 3.83 -20.83
C PRO A 129 10.06 3.78 -21.45
N GLU A 130 9.51 4.94 -21.84
CA GLU A 130 8.10 5.06 -22.30
C GLU A 130 7.72 4.04 -23.38
N ALA A 131 8.59 3.82 -24.39
CA ALA A 131 8.32 2.85 -25.46
C ALA A 131 8.16 1.43 -24.91
N ALA A 132 9.04 1.00 -23.99
CA ALA A 132 8.96 -0.31 -23.36
C ALA A 132 7.76 -0.40 -22.41
N ALA A 133 7.45 0.67 -21.70
CA ALA A 133 6.27 0.73 -20.82
C ALA A 133 4.99 0.54 -21.64
N GLN A 134 4.84 1.21 -22.78
CA GLN A 134 3.68 1.06 -23.66
C GLN A 134 3.49 -0.37 -24.17
N GLU A 135 4.56 -1.04 -24.59
CA GLU A 135 4.50 -2.44 -25.00
C GLU A 135 4.10 -3.40 -23.88
N LEU A 136 4.56 -3.12 -22.65
CA LEU A 136 4.31 -3.96 -21.49
C LEU A 136 2.99 -3.69 -20.77
N ARG A 137 2.35 -2.55 -20.99
CA ARG A 137 1.06 -2.19 -20.37
C ARG A 137 0.00 -3.30 -20.46
N PRO A 138 -0.28 -3.91 -21.62
CA PRO A 138 -1.28 -4.99 -21.71
C PRO A 138 -0.89 -6.24 -20.91
N VAL A 139 0.40 -6.57 -20.92
CA VAL A 139 0.92 -7.73 -20.17
C VAL A 139 0.80 -7.51 -18.67
N MET A 140 1.21 -6.32 -18.19
CA MET A 140 1.10 -5.96 -16.78
C MET A 140 -0.36 -5.92 -16.33
N ARG A 141 -1.25 -5.40 -17.15
CA ARG A 141 -2.69 -5.41 -16.85
C ARG A 141 -3.22 -6.83 -16.72
N SER A 142 -2.90 -7.72 -17.66
CA SER A 142 -3.30 -9.12 -17.60
C SER A 142 -2.75 -9.83 -16.37
N ALA A 143 -1.49 -9.55 -16.00
CA ALA A 143 -0.89 -10.08 -14.79
C ALA A 143 -1.62 -9.59 -13.54
N VAL A 144 -1.93 -8.29 -13.44
CA VAL A 144 -2.70 -7.71 -12.34
C VAL A 144 -4.09 -8.33 -12.26
N ASP A 145 -4.78 -8.49 -13.39
CA ASP A 145 -6.11 -9.12 -13.42
C ASP A 145 -6.05 -10.56 -12.90
N PHE A 146 -5.07 -11.33 -13.35
CA PHE A 146 -4.83 -12.68 -12.85
C PHE A 146 -4.57 -12.70 -11.34
N PHE A 147 -3.73 -11.78 -10.83
CA PHE A 147 -3.43 -11.71 -9.40
C PHE A 147 -4.64 -11.29 -8.58
N VAL A 148 -5.41 -10.33 -9.04
CA VAL A 148 -6.64 -9.89 -8.34
C VAL A 148 -7.63 -11.05 -8.26
N GLU A 149 -7.80 -11.81 -9.31
CA GLU A 149 -8.64 -13.02 -9.31
C GLU A 149 -8.10 -14.10 -8.37
N LEU A 150 -6.79 -14.32 -8.35
CA LEU A 150 -6.14 -15.29 -7.45
C LEU A 150 -6.32 -14.92 -5.97
N VAL A 151 -6.29 -13.61 -5.66
CA VAL A 151 -6.47 -13.07 -4.30
C VAL A 151 -7.93 -13.04 -3.88
N ARG A 152 -8.85 -13.06 -4.83
CA ARG A 152 -10.30 -13.15 -4.60
C ARG A 152 -10.75 -14.59 -4.44
N PRO A 153 -10.61 -15.22 -3.28
CA PRO A 153 -11.33 -16.45 -3.05
C PRO A 153 -12.83 -16.16 -3.14
N PRO A 154 -13.63 -17.00 -3.79
CA PRO A 154 -15.07 -16.78 -4.01
C PRO A 154 -15.88 -16.49 -2.74
N ALA A 155 -15.34 -16.81 -1.57
CA ALA A 155 -15.98 -16.64 -0.27
C ALA A 155 -15.51 -15.40 0.52
N ARG A 156 -14.57 -14.60 0.02
CA ARG A 156 -13.96 -13.50 0.82
C ARG A 156 -14.16 -12.15 0.15
N ARG A 157 -15.06 -11.36 0.72
CA ARG A 157 -15.26 -9.96 0.33
C ARG A 157 -14.04 -9.15 0.71
N GLY A 158 -13.32 -8.62 -0.28
CA GLY A 158 -12.24 -7.65 -0.11
C GLY A 158 -12.52 -6.37 -0.88
N VAL A 159 -11.81 -5.32 -0.56
CA VAL A 159 -11.84 -4.05 -1.28
C VAL A 159 -10.44 -3.51 -1.46
N LEU A 160 -10.15 -3.02 -2.65
CA LEU A 160 -8.98 -2.20 -2.96
C LEU A 160 -9.37 -0.74 -2.80
N ILE A 161 -8.57 0.01 -2.07
CA ILE A 161 -8.71 1.46 -1.92
C ILE A 161 -7.52 2.10 -2.63
N TYR A 162 -7.79 2.79 -3.71
CA TYR A 162 -6.82 3.60 -4.42
C TYR A 162 -6.82 5.01 -3.82
N LEU A 163 -5.70 5.36 -3.21
CA LEU A 163 -5.43 6.69 -2.69
C LEU A 163 -4.91 7.55 -3.84
N ASP A 164 -5.83 8.25 -4.47
CA ASP A 164 -5.56 9.13 -5.60
C ASP A 164 -4.90 10.41 -5.11
N CYS A 165 -3.62 10.54 -5.39
CA CYS A 165 -2.77 11.63 -4.92
C CYS A 165 -2.01 12.22 -6.10
N GLU A 166 -2.12 13.53 -6.26
CA GLU A 166 -1.35 14.27 -7.26
C GLU A 166 0.15 14.12 -7.02
N PRO A 167 0.97 13.99 -8.08
CA PRO A 167 2.41 13.82 -7.98
C PRO A 167 3.09 14.93 -7.15
N GLU A 168 2.66 16.17 -7.30
CA GLU A 168 3.18 17.34 -6.60
C GLU A 168 2.91 17.27 -5.09
N VAL A 169 1.67 16.87 -4.72
CA VAL A 169 1.28 16.67 -3.32
C VAL A 169 2.07 15.54 -2.69
N ALA A 170 2.28 14.45 -3.44
CA ALA A 170 3.10 13.34 -3.00
C ALA A 170 4.58 13.74 -2.84
N ALA A 171 5.12 14.55 -3.76
CA ALA A 171 6.48 15.10 -3.69
C ALA A 171 6.66 15.98 -2.44
N GLU A 172 5.73 16.89 -2.15
CA GLU A 172 5.78 17.70 -0.93
C GLU A 172 5.77 16.85 0.35
N ARG A 173 4.97 15.78 0.37
CA ARG A 173 4.92 14.85 1.51
C ARG A 173 6.21 14.07 1.64
N LEU A 174 6.81 13.69 0.51
CA LEU A 174 8.09 12.98 0.47
C LEU A 174 9.22 13.88 0.98
N ALA A 175 9.27 15.14 0.53
CA ALA A 175 10.24 16.14 0.98
C ALA A 175 10.17 16.33 2.51
N ARG A 176 8.96 16.54 3.04
CA ARG A 176 8.74 16.70 4.49
C ARG A 176 9.12 15.46 5.29
N ARG A 177 8.85 14.26 4.77
CA ARG A 177 9.18 13.00 5.46
C ARG A 177 10.67 12.74 5.53
N ASN A 178 11.40 13.09 4.48
CA ASN A 178 12.83 12.82 4.35
C ASN A 178 13.71 13.99 4.77
N ASP A 179 13.10 15.14 5.11
CA ASP A 179 13.82 16.41 5.36
C ASP A 179 14.80 16.75 4.23
N ALA A 180 14.35 16.58 2.99
CA ALA A 180 15.17 16.75 1.78
C ALA A 180 14.32 17.20 0.60
N GLU A 181 14.91 17.96 -0.30
CA GLU A 181 14.24 18.34 -1.55
C GLU A 181 14.00 17.10 -2.44
N VAL A 182 12.91 17.14 -3.16
CA VAL A 182 12.55 16.13 -4.17
C VAL A 182 13.00 16.65 -5.54
N SER A 183 13.80 15.86 -6.25
CA SER A 183 14.32 16.26 -7.57
C SER A 183 13.21 16.22 -8.63
N THR A 184 13.45 16.91 -9.75
CA THR A 184 12.53 16.89 -10.92
C THR A 184 12.32 15.46 -11.43
N GLU A 185 13.36 14.64 -11.50
CA GLU A 185 13.28 13.25 -11.94
C GLU A 185 12.39 12.41 -11.02
N GLN A 186 12.41 12.74 -9.72
CA GLN A 186 11.53 12.09 -8.74
C GLN A 186 10.07 12.49 -8.93
N ILE A 187 9.80 13.76 -9.22
CA ILE A 187 8.45 14.24 -9.54
C ILE A 187 7.94 13.59 -10.82
N ASP A 188 8.77 13.56 -11.86
CA ASP A 188 8.46 12.89 -13.13
C ASP A 188 8.17 11.41 -12.94
N PHE A 189 8.93 10.73 -12.08
CA PHE A 189 8.67 9.34 -11.73
C PHE A 189 7.33 9.16 -11.02
N LEU A 190 6.98 10.02 -10.06
CA LEU A 190 5.66 10.00 -9.42
C LEU A 190 4.53 10.22 -10.42
N GLY A 191 4.74 11.10 -11.41
CA GLY A 191 3.81 11.32 -12.53
C GLY A 191 3.62 10.04 -13.35
N ARG A 192 4.71 9.40 -13.77
CA ARG A 192 4.62 8.13 -14.50
C ARG A 192 3.95 7.01 -13.68
N MET A 193 4.18 6.97 -12.36
CA MET A 193 3.46 6.03 -11.50
C MET A 193 1.95 6.32 -11.46
N HIS A 194 1.57 7.60 -11.36
CA HIS A 194 0.16 8.00 -11.38
C HIS A 194 -0.51 7.58 -12.70
N ASP A 195 0.10 7.87 -13.83
CA ASP A 195 -0.38 7.45 -15.16
C ASP A 195 -0.49 5.93 -15.30
N ALA A 196 0.47 5.20 -14.74
CA ALA A 196 0.43 3.74 -14.72
C ALA A 196 -0.76 3.22 -13.89
N TYR A 197 -1.07 3.82 -12.74
CA TYR A 197 -2.27 3.49 -11.97
C TYR A 197 -3.54 3.81 -12.75
N GLU A 198 -3.65 4.97 -13.38
CA GLU A 198 -4.82 5.32 -14.19
C GLU A 198 -5.04 4.29 -15.31
N TYR A 199 -3.97 3.86 -15.97
CA TYR A 199 -4.06 2.80 -16.96
C TYR A 199 -4.52 1.45 -16.36
N LEU A 200 -3.90 1.00 -15.26
CA LEU A 200 -4.21 -0.29 -14.63
C LEU A 200 -5.62 -0.33 -14.04
N LEU A 201 -6.13 0.80 -13.58
CA LEU A 201 -7.46 0.94 -12.97
C LEU A 201 -8.56 1.23 -14.01
N SER A 202 -8.20 1.64 -15.22
CA SER A 202 -9.16 1.97 -16.26
C SER A 202 -10.14 0.83 -16.55
N GLY A 203 -11.45 1.13 -16.52
CA GLY A 203 -12.53 0.15 -16.75
C GLY A 203 -12.78 -0.83 -15.60
N ARG A 204 -12.02 -0.79 -14.51
CA ARG A 204 -12.23 -1.63 -13.33
C ARG A 204 -13.33 -1.04 -12.45
N ARG A 205 -14.06 -1.93 -11.75
CA ARG A 205 -15.14 -1.57 -10.81
C ARG A 205 -14.92 -2.17 -9.40
N ASP A 206 -13.79 -2.80 -9.20
CA ASP A 206 -13.48 -3.59 -8.01
C ASP A 206 -12.57 -2.85 -7.02
N PHE A 207 -12.45 -1.55 -7.18
CA PHE A 207 -11.75 -0.67 -6.26
C PHE A 207 -12.59 0.56 -5.89
N VAL A 208 -12.18 1.23 -4.82
CA VAL A 208 -12.72 2.51 -4.38
C VAL A 208 -11.64 3.57 -4.56
N ARG A 209 -11.93 4.63 -5.28
CA ARG A 209 -11.05 5.80 -5.40
C ARG A 209 -11.34 6.76 -4.25
N VAL A 210 -10.30 7.16 -3.55
CA VAL A 210 -10.36 8.15 -2.47
C VAL A 210 -9.39 9.27 -2.79
N ASP A 211 -9.89 10.51 -2.87
CA ASP A 211 -9.05 11.69 -3.04
C ASP A 211 -8.13 11.85 -1.84
N ALA A 212 -6.84 11.61 -2.07
CA ALA A 212 -5.80 11.65 -1.06
C ALA A 212 -5.03 12.99 -1.01
N ASN A 213 -5.43 14.01 -1.78
CA ASN A 213 -4.82 15.35 -1.75
C ASN A 213 -5.18 16.12 -0.48
N ARG A 214 -6.23 15.71 0.19
CA ARG A 214 -6.80 16.33 1.39
C ARG A 214 -6.03 15.96 2.66
N GLY A 215 -6.49 16.52 3.79
CA GLY A 215 -5.93 16.24 5.12
C GLY A 215 -6.09 14.77 5.55
N ILE A 216 -5.14 14.28 6.36
CA ILE A 216 -5.10 12.88 6.82
C ILE A 216 -6.43 12.43 7.44
N ALA A 217 -7.08 13.30 8.25
CA ALA A 217 -8.32 12.96 8.94
C ALA A 217 -9.51 12.84 7.98
N GLU A 218 -9.57 13.65 6.95
CA GLU A 218 -10.61 13.63 5.93
C GLU A 218 -10.50 12.36 5.08
N VAL A 219 -9.30 12.06 4.60
CA VAL A 219 -9.01 10.82 3.88
C VAL A 219 -9.37 9.60 4.74
N ALA A 220 -8.99 9.61 6.03
CA ALA A 220 -9.35 8.53 6.95
C ALA A 220 -10.87 8.40 7.17
N SER A 221 -11.59 9.51 7.12
CA SER A 221 -13.07 9.49 7.20
C SER A 221 -13.67 8.78 5.99
N ASP A 222 -13.21 9.11 4.79
CA ASP A 222 -13.71 8.52 3.55
C ASP A 222 -13.35 7.02 3.45
N VAL A 223 -12.10 6.68 3.78
CA VAL A 223 -11.69 5.26 3.89
C VAL A 223 -12.65 4.48 4.83
N ARG A 224 -12.94 5.04 6.00
CA ARG A 224 -13.88 4.41 6.93
C ARG A 224 -15.29 4.26 6.38
N ALA A 225 -15.80 5.25 5.64
CA ALA A 225 -17.12 5.19 5.05
C ALA A 225 -17.28 4.02 4.07
N HIS A 226 -16.22 3.66 3.35
CA HIS A 226 -16.22 2.56 2.38
C HIS A 226 -16.04 1.17 2.99
N VAL A 227 -15.41 1.06 4.16
CA VAL A 227 -15.06 -0.24 4.78
C VAL A 227 -15.97 -0.65 5.94
N ARG A 228 -16.80 0.26 6.48
CA ARG A 228 -17.74 0.00 7.59
C ARG A 228 -19.09 -0.50 7.07
N MET A 229 -19.69 -1.39 7.88
CA MET A 229 -21.13 -1.65 7.86
C MET A 229 -21.82 -0.75 8.83
#